data_3e4c88ccf517dfbc63196992a4b2c5a6
#
_entry.id   3e4c88ccf517dfbc63196992a4b2c5a6
#
_cell.length_a   1.000
_cell.length_b   1.000
_cell.length_c   1.000
_cell.angle_alpha   90.00
_cell.angle_beta   90.00
_cell.angle_gamma   90.00
#
_symmetry.space_group_name_H-M   'P 1'
#
loop_
_entity.id
_entity.type
_entity.pdbx_description
1 polymer ?
#
loop_
_entity_poly.entity_id
_entity_poly.type
_entity_poly.pdbx_seq_one_letter_code
_entity_poly.pdbx_strand_id
1 'polypeptide(L)'
;MSSIFAKIINGEIPSHKVYEDENFLAFLDIRPMVKGHTLVIPKKEVDYLFDMNPEEYTSLLLAAQKVAKGIKKSVPCTKVGMTVIGLEVPHAHVHLMPINNVGDMSFKNPVVEMTQSEMNQLAQLINKNIE
;
A
#
# COMPACT_ATOMS: atom_id res chain seq x y z
N MET A 1 -22.26 2.86 1.30
CA MET A 1 -21.66 1.85 2.20
C MET A 1 -20.15 2.01 2.20
N SER A 2 -19.56 2.11 3.39
CA SER A 2 -18.11 2.34 3.50
C SER A 2 -17.33 1.06 3.32
N SER A 3 -16.25 1.11 2.53
CA SER A 3 -15.31 0.01 2.40
C SER A 3 -14.50 -0.16 3.68
N ILE A 4 -13.82 -1.31 3.82
CA ILE A 4 -12.89 -1.51 4.93
C ILE A 4 -11.79 -0.43 4.93
N PHE A 5 -11.37 0.02 3.74
CA PHE A 5 -10.36 1.08 3.63
C PHE A 5 -10.90 2.43 4.10
N ALA A 6 -12.16 2.74 3.83
CA ALA A 6 -12.78 3.94 4.36
C ALA A 6 -12.78 3.94 5.89
N LYS A 7 -12.99 2.78 6.50
CA LYS A 7 -12.94 2.63 7.96
C LYS A 7 -11.52 2.83 8.50
N ILE A 8 -10.52 2.39 7.75
CA ILE A 8 -9.11 2.63 8.11
C ILE A 8 -8.81 4.13 8.04
N ILE A 9 -9.25 4.80 6.99
CA ILE A 9 -9.06 6.25 6.81
C ILE A 9 -9.67 7.02 7.98
N ASN A 10 -10.85 6.61 8.43
CA ASN A 10 -11.58 7.27 9.53
C ASN A 10 -11.06 6.89 10.92
N GLY A 11 -10.09 5.98 11.02
CA GLY A 11 -9.55 5.55 12.31
C GLY A 11 -10.40 4.52 13.04
N GLU A 12 -11.45 4.01 12.41
CA GLU A 12 -12.32 2.99 13.02
C GLU A 12 -11.62 1.62 13.09
N ILE A 13 -10.71 1.36 12.14
CA ILE A 13 -9.89 0.15 12.10
C ILE A 13 -8.43 0.58 12.13
N PRO A 14 -7.61 0.03 13.05
CA PRO A 14 -6.19 0.38 13.11
C PRO A 14 -5.44 -0.13 11.88
N SER A 15 -4.34 0.55 11.55
CA SER A 15 -3.46 0.16 10.44
C SER A 15 -2.02 0.53 10.78
N HIS A 16 -1.08 -0.08 10.06
CA HIS A 16 0.34 0.23 10.19
C HIS A 16 0.68 1.24 9.09
N LYS A 17 0.48 2.52 9.41
CA LYS A 17 0.66 3.60 8.44
C LYS A 17 2.12 3.80 8.07
N VAL A 18 2.37 3.94 6.77
CA VAL A 18 3.70 4.25 6.21
C VAL A 18 3.76 5.69 5.75
N TYR A 19 2.65 6.23 5.28
CA TYR A 19 2.58 7.59 4.73
C TYR A 19 1.14 8.08 4.77
N GLU A 20 0.97 9.35 5.04
CA GLU A 20 -0.35 9.96 5.01
C GLU A 20 -0.23 11.44 4.66
N ASP A 21 -1.09 11.90 3.76
CA ASP A 21 -1.25 13.32 3.50
C ASP A 21 -2.75 13.64 3.44
N GLU A 22 -3.09 14.83 2.96
CA GLU A 22 -4.47 15.26 2.90
C GLU A 22 -5.34 14.37 2.02
N ASN A 23 -4.77 13.80 0.96
CA ASN A 23 -5.52 13.08 -0.07
C ASN A 23 -5.26 11.59 -0.14
N PHE A 24 -4.17 11.11 0.44
CA PHE A 24 -3.74 9.72 0.31
C PHE A 24 -3.31 9.13 1.63
N LEU A 25 -3.44 7.81 1.73
CA LEU A 25 -2.98 7.03 2.87
C LEU A 25 -2.25 5.79 2.34
N ALA A 26 -1.10 5.50 2.91
CA ALA A 26 -0.39 4.25 2.63
C ALA A 26 -0.17 3.49 3.94
N PHE A 27 -0.41 2.17 3.90
CA PHE A 27 -0.28 1.32 5.08
C PHE A 27 0.12 -0.09 4.65
N LEU A 28 0.71 -0.84 5.58
CA LEU A 28 1.10 -2.22 5.30
C LEU A 28 -0.14 -3.10 5.17
N ASP A 29 -0.11 -4.02 4.20
CA ASP A 29 -1.14 -5.04 4.09
C ASP A 29 -0.99 -6.00 5.29
N ILE A 30 -2.09 -6.27 5.99
CA ILE A 30 -2.06 -7.18 7.15
C ILE A 30 -1.96 -8.65 6.73
N ARG A 31 -2.14 -8.94 5.44
CA ARG A 31 -1.94 -10.26 4.84
C ARG A 31 -0.88 -10.15 3.75
N PRO A 32 0.37 -9.81 4.11
CA PRO A 32 1.38 -9.47 3.10
C PRO A 32 1.82 -10.68 2.30
N MET A 33 1.91 -10.50 0.99
CA MET A 33 2.45 -11.52 0.08
C MET A 33 3.97 -11.56 0.15
N VAL A 34 4.57 -10.44 0.52
CA VAL A 34 6.01 -10.29 0.77
C VAL A 34 6.18 -9.31 1.92
N LYS A 35 7.31 -9.38 2.60
CA LYS A 35 7.64 -8.39 3.64
C LYS A 35 7.72 -7.01 3.00
N GLY A 36 6.94 -6.07 3.51
CA GLY A 36 6.90 -4.72 2.96
C GLY A 36 5.77 -4.48 1.97
N HIS A 37 4.90 -5.46 1.76
CA HIS A 37 3.69 -5.31 0.93
C HIS A 37 2.86 -4.15 1.49
N THR A 38 2.73 -3.09 0.70
CA THR A 38 2.10 -1.85 1.11
C THR A 38 0.95 -1.52 0.16
N LEU A 39 -0.10 -0.91 0.71
CA LEU A 39 -1.24 -0.41 -0.07
C LEU A 39 -1.22 1.10 -0.04
N VAL A 40 -1.45 1.72 -1.19
CA VAL A 40 -1.61 3.17 -1.31
C VAL A 40 -3.01 3.44 -1.81
N ILE A 41 -3.78 4.21 -1.06
CA ILE A 41 -5.18 4.47 -1.38
C ILE A 41 -5.48 5.96 -1.40
N PRO A 42 -6.43 6.40 -2.26
CA PRO A 42 -6.97 7.74 -2.14
C PRO A 42 -7.92 7.79 -0.94
N LYS A 43 -7.97 8.91 -0.25
CA LYS A 43 -8.94 9.09 0.84
C LYS A 43 -10.36 9.25 0.32
N LYS A 44 -10.49 9.77 -0.90
CA LYS A 44 -11.76 9.81 -1.60
C LYS A 44 -12.15 8.39 -2.02
N GLU A 45 -13.39 7.99 -1.75
CA GLU A 45 -13.86 6.64 -2.05
C GLU A 45 -14.17 6.51 -3.54
N VAL A 46 -13.29 5.82 -4.26
CA VAL A 46 -13.44 5.52 -5.70
C VAL A 46 -13.15 4.03 -5.84
N ASP A 47 -14.10 3.29 -6.39
CA ASP A 47 -13.95 1.84 -6.55
C ASP A 47 -12.96 1.49 -7.67
N TYR A 48 -13.17 2.07 -8.84
CA TYR A 48 -12.39 1.74 -10.04
C TYR A 48 -11.33 2.81 -10.32
N LEU A 49 -10.07 2.38 -10.34
CA LEU A 49 -8.94 3.28 -10.51
C LEU A 49 -9.11 4.21 -11.73
N PHE A 50 -9.57 3.64 -12.84
CA PHE A 50 -9.65 4.42 -14.09
C PHE A 50 -10.88 5.33 -14.18
N ASP A 51 -11.74 5.32 -13.15
CA ASP A 51 -12.80 6.31 -13.00
C ASP A 51 -12.31 7.60 -12.34
N MET A 52 -11.08 7.59 -11.82
CA MET A 52 -10.50 8.79 -11.22
C MET A 52 -10.23 9.83 -12.31
N ASN A 53 -10.43 11.12 -11.99
CA ASN A 53 -10.04 12.15 -12.95
C ASN A 53 -8.51 12.18 -13.11
N PRO A 54 -8.00 12.72 -14.23
CA PRO A 54 -6.55 12.68 -14.51
C PRO A 54 -5.67 13.30 -13.43
N GLU A 55 -6.12 14.36 -12.77
CA GLU A 55 -5.34 15.00 -11.71
C GLU A 55 -5.24 14.10 -10.48
N GLU A 56 -6.34 13.52 -10.05
CA GLU A 56 -6.37 12.61 -8.91
C GLU A 56 -5.58 11.33 -9.21
N TYR A 57 -5.75 10.79 -10.40
CA TYR A 57 -5.03 9.61 -10.85
C TYR A 57 -3.52 9.86 -10.84
N THR A 58 -3.09 10.98 -11.40
CA THR A 58 -1.68 11.36 -11.43
C THR A 58 -1.13 11.54 -10.02
N SER A 59 -1.88 12.21 -9.14
CA SER A 59 -1.46 12.44 -7.76
C SER A 59 -1.34 11.13 -6.97
N LEU A 60 -2.24 10.18 -7.22
CA LEU A 60 -2.16 8.85 -6.59
C LEU A 60 -0.88 8.13 -7.02
N LEU A 61 -0.55 8.15 -8.31
CA LEU A 61 0.67 7.51 -8.81
C LEU A 61 1.94 8.20 -8.28
N LEU A 62 1.92 9.51 -8.12
CA LEU A 62 3.03 10.22 -7.49
C LEU A 62 3.20 9.84 -6.02
N ALA A 63 2.11 9.69 -5.29
CA ALA A 63 2.15 9.21 -3.91
C ALA A 63 2.73 7.79 -3.86
N ALA A 64 2.28 6.92 -4.77
CA ALA A 64 2.80 5.56 -4.87
C ALA A 64 4.30 5.54 -5.16
N GLN A 65 4.77 6.39 -6.05
CA GLN A 65 6.20 6.50 -6.35
C GLN A 65 7.01 6.89 -5.12
N LYS A 66 6.53 7.87 -4.39
CA LYS A 66 7.18 8.34 -3.16
C LYS A 66 7.29 7.21 -2.13
N VAL A 67 6.20 6.50 -1.91
CA VAL A 67 6.16 5.38 -0.97
C VAL A 67 7.06 4.24 -1.46
N ALA A 68 7.02 3.93 -2.76
CA ALA A 68 7.86 2.87 -3.33
C ALA A 68 9.36 3.14 -3.11
N LYS A 69 9.79 4.38 -3.23
CA LYS A 69 11.18 4.74 -2.94
C LYS A 69 11.54 4.50 -1.48
N GLY A 70 10.62 4.79 -0.57
CA GLY A 70 10.81 4.50 0.85
C GLY A 70 10.91 2.99 1.13
N ILE A 71 10.07 2.20 0.47
CA ILE A 71 10.12 0.73 0.58
C ILE A 71 11.45 0.22 0.07
N LYS A 72 11.91 0.70 -1.09
CA LYS A 72 13.16 0.26 -1.69
C LYS A 72 14.35 0.49 -0.76
N LYS A 73 14.36 1.59 -0.02
CA LYS A 73 15.41 1.90 0.96
C LYS A 73 15.32 1.06 2.23
N SER A 74 14.13 0.56 2.53
CA SER A 74 13.85 -0.12 3.81
C SER A 74 13.94 -1.64 3.73
N VAL A 75 13.60 -2.22 2.58
CA VAL A 75 13.54 -3.67 2.40
C VAL A 75 14.48 -4.05 1.24
N PRO A 76 15.51 -4.88 1.50
CA PRO A 76 16.37 -5.34 0.41
C PRO A 76 15.57 -6.03 -0.68
N CYS A 77 15.67 -5.52 -1.90
CA CYS A 77 14.95 -6.07 -3.05
C CYS A 77 15.56 -5.55 -4.35
N THR A 78 15.27 -6.25 -5.43
CA THR A 78 15.74 -5.84 -6.75
C THR A 78 14.95 -4.63 -7.23
N LYS A 79 13.62 -4.70 -7.10
CA LYS A 79 12.71 -3.61 -7.49
C LYS A 79 11.48 -3.63 -6.60
N VAL A 80 10.73 -2.54 -6.63
CA VAL A 80 9.38 -2.52 -6.07
C VAL A 80 8.41 -2.66 -7.25
N GLY A 81 7.60 -3.71 -7.21
CA GLY A 81 6.55 -3.93 -8.21
C GLY A 81 5.26 -3.24 -7.81
N MET A 82 4.44 -2.93 -8.78
CA MET A 82 3.17 -2.24 -8.57
C MET A 82 2.05 -2.93 -9.34
N THR A 83 0.90 -3.11 -8.71
CA THR A 83 -0.29 -3.63 -9.38
C THR A 83 -1.56 -3.07 -8.74
N VAL A 84 -2.64 -3.03 -9.53
CA VAL A 84 -3.97 -2.65 -9.07
C VAL A 84 -4.95 -3.69 -9.59
N ILE A 85 -5.68 -4.34 -8.68
CA ILE A 85 -6.68 -5.36 -9.05
C ILE A 85 -8.08 -4.87 -8.71
N GLY A 86 -8.36 -4.63 -7.42
CA GLY A 86 -9.58 -3.97 -6.99
C GLY A 86 -10.86 -4.79 -7.10
N LEU A 87 -10.77 -6.11 -7.16
CA LEU A 87 -11.97 -6.96 -7.29
C LEU A 87 -12.62 -7.34 -5.96
N GLU A 88 -11.88 -7.30 -4.87
CA GLU A 88 -12.38 -7.72 -3.56
C GLU A 88 -12.86 -6.56 -2.71
N VAL A 89 -12.13 -5.46 -2.68
CA VAL A 89 -12.50 -4.27 -1.90
C VAL A 89 -12.87 -3.14 -2.87
N PRO A 90 -14.10 -2.59 -2.77
CA PRO A 90 -14.56 -1.55 -3.70
C PRO A 90 -14.00 -0.17 -3.34
N HIS A 91 -12.70 -0.07 -3.30
CA HIS A 91 -11.95 1.15 -3.02
C HIS A 91 -10.61 0.98 -3.69
N ALA A 92 -10.30 1.81 -4.69
CA ALA A 92 -9.07 1.70 -5.46
C ALA A 92 -7.86 1.66 -4.55
N HIS A 93 -6.96 0.71 -4.80
CA HIS A 93 -5.75 0.57 -4.00
C HIS A 93 -4.61 0.05 -4.86
N VAL A 94 -3.47 0.70 -4.72
CA VAL A 94 -2.24 0.34 -5.41
C VAL A 94 -1.43 -0.57 -4.48
N HIS A 95 -1.13 -1.77 -4.97
CA HIS A 95 -0.23 -2.69 -4.26
C HIS A 95 1.20 -2.37 -4.64
N LEU A 96 2.05 -2.17 -3.64
CA LEU A 96 3.49 -2.02 -3.81
C LEU A 96 4.18 -3.17 -3.09
N MET A 97 5.02 -3.90 -3.81
CA MET A 97 5.69 -5.08 -3.26
C MET A 97 7.17 -5.08 -3.61
N PRO A 98 8.07 -5.17 -2.61
CA PRO A 98 9.47 -5.40 -2.92
C PRO A 98 9.63 -6.81 -3.49
N ILE A 99 10.24 -6.91 -4.66
CA ILE A 99 10.33 -8.18 -5.39
C ILE A 99 11.74 -8.44 -5.90
N ASN A 100 12.05 -9.74 -6.04
CA ASN A 100 13.29 -10.22 -6.64
C ASN A 100 13.01 -11.13 -7.83
N ASN A 101 11.81 -11.71 -7.88
CA ASN A 101 11.36 -12.64 -8.93
C ASN A 101 9.92 -12.31 -9.34
N VAL A 102 9.56 -12.64 -10.55
CA VAL A 102 8.21 -12.42 -11.07
C VAL A 102 7.15 -13.07 -10.18
N GLY A 103 7.41 -14.27 -9.69
CA GLY A 103 6.49 -15.01 -8.84
C GLY A 103 6.22 -14.36 -7.48
N ASP A 104 7.05 -13.41 -7.05
CA ASP A 104 6.85 -12.72 -5.77
C ASP A 104 5.55 -11.91 -5.73
N MET A 105 5.02 -11.52 -6.87
CA MET A 105 3.78 -10.75 -6.95
C MET A 105 2.52 -11.62 -7.10
N SER A 106 2.64 -12.92 -6.97
CA SER A 106 1.47 -13.79 -7.07
C SER A 106 0.65 -13.76 -5.78
N PHE A 107 -0.63 -13.42 -5.89
CA PHE A 107 -1.57 -13.43 -4.77
C PHE A 107 -1.96 -14.86 -4.35
N LYS A 108 -1.44 -15.87 -5.04
CA LYS A 108 -1.58 -17.28 -4.66
C LYS A 108 -0.47 -17.71 -3.69
N ASN A 109 0.55 -16.90 -3.50
CA ASN A 109 1.62 -17.20 -2.56
C ASN A 109 1.09 -17.22 -1.12
N PRO A 110 1.69 -18.03 -0.23
CA PRO A 110 1.33 -18.00 1.18
C PRO A 110 1.57 -16.61 1.77
N VAL A 111 0.68 -16.22 2.68
CA VAL A 111 0.84 -14.97 3.42
C VAL A 111 2.08 -15.06 4.31
N VAL A 112 2.91 -14.01 4.28
CA VAL A 112 4.08 -13.92 5.15
C VAL A 112 3.62 -13.60 6.57
N GLU A 113 4.05 -14.40 7.55
CA GLU A 113 3.69 -14.16 8.95
C GLU A 113 4.58 -13.11 9.55
N MET A 114 3.97 -12.09 10.16
CA MET A 114 4.66 -11.02 10.86
C MET A 114 3.89 -10.66 12.11
N THR A 115 4.62 -10.41 13.20
CA THR A 115 3.99 -9.94 14.43
C THR A 115 3.57 -8.48 14.30
N GLN A 116 2.68 -8.02 15.17
CA GLN A 116 2.28 -6.61 15.20
C GLN A 116 3.49 -5.70 15.45
N SER A 117 4.40 -6.13 16.31
CA SER A 117 5.63 -5.38 16.59
C SER A 117 6.51 -5.25 15.35
N GLU A 118 6.69 -6.34 14.61
CA GLU A 118 7.45 -6.33 13.37
C GLU A 118 6.82 -5.42 12.32
N MET A 119 5.48 -5.48 12.19
CA MET A 119 4.75 -4.61 11.28
C MET A 119 4.92 -3.13 11.66
N ASN A 120 4.78 -2.80 12.94
CA ASN A 120 4.98 -1.44 13.42
C ASN A 120 6.38 -0.92 13.12
N GLN A 121 7.40 -1.74 13.39
CA GLN A 121 8.79 -1.35 13.15
C GLN A 121 9.05 -1.13 11.66
N LEU A 122 8.52 -2.02 10.83
CA LEU A 122 8.69 -1.90 9.38
C LEU A 122 8.00 -0.65 8.86
N ALA A 123 6.77 -0.38 9.30
CA ALA A 123 6.03 0.81 8.88
C ALA A 123 6.78 2.09 9.26
N GLN A 124 7.34 2.15 10.47
CA GLN A 124 8.12 3.30 10.92
C GLN A 124 9.40 3.47 10.09
N LEU A 125 10.05 2.36 9.76
CA LEU A 125 11.27 2.41 8.95
C LEU A 125 10.98 2.93 7.54
N ILE A 126 9.91 2.43 6.91
CA ILE A 126 9.52 2.90 5.58
C ILE A 126 9.16 4.38 5.63
N ASN A 127 8.37 4.80 6.62
CA ASN A 127 7.98 6.20 6.78
C ASN A 127 9.22 7.09 6.90
N LYS A 128 10.19 6.68 7.72
CA LYS A 128 11.43 7.44 7.92
C LYS A 128 12.21 7.60 6.61
N ASN A 129 12.13 6.63 5.72
CA ASN A 129 12.87 6.62 4.46
C ASN A 129 12.11 7.28 3.30
N ILE A 130 10.90 7.76 3.54
CA ILE A 130 10.14 8.54 2.56
C ILE A 130 10.61 10.00 2.63
N GLU A 131 10.95 10.54 1.48
CA GLU A 131 11.37 11.94 1.36
C GLU A 131 10.22 12.82 0.88
#